data_1c1e694f45c33d9f9ad44c6c7b692a98
#
_entry.id   1c1e694f45c33d9f9ad44c6c7b692a98
#
_cell.length_a   1.000
_cell.length_b   1.000
_cell.length_c   1.000
_cell.angle_alpha   90.00
_cell.angle_beta   90.00
_cell.angle_gamma   90.00
#
_symmetry.space_group_name_H-M   'P 1'
#
loop_
_entity.id
_entity.type
_entity.pdbx_description
1 polymer ?
#
loop_
_entity_poly.entity_id
_entity_poly.type
_entity_poly.pdbx_seq_one_letter_code
_entity_poly.pdbx_strand_id
1 'polypeptide(L)'
;MADDSKTEKATPKKRRDERKEGHVFSSKDVIVVVSLLGTFYGLQILFPTIYKTIRENLLYYLNNALAIEELSMAQLSAFGIDTMQVLAICILPLGFISIALAVVATGVQTKFIFTAKSAAFKLSNLSIIKGIKNLFSLRNLIELLKGILKITILCVVLYQALEADMRNIMRMMDMDIQVSSVYTLQLVMDIVKIGLIFCAIAGFDYFYQRWDYEKKIRMSKQELKEEFKQTEGNPEIKGKIRNLQRSRARNRMMQAVPDADVIIRNPTHFAVALKYDIHKNNAPILVAKGQDLIALKIVEIAEKNGVTVIENRPLARGIYATTPLDGEIPAEYYGVVAEILVQVFRKNKKSLE
;
A
#
# COMPACT_ATOMS: atom_id res chain seq x y z
N MET A 1 -19.97 19.29 -3.79
CA MET A 1 -18.94 20.25 -4.25
C MET A 1 -17.48 19.88 -3.89
N ALA A 2 -17.20 18.82 -3.11
CA ALA A 2 -15.81 18.46 -2.74
C ALA A 2 -15.14 17.44 -3.68
N ASP A 3 -15.81 16.94 -4.70
CA ASP A 3 -15.33 15.79 -5.51
C ASP A 3 -14.62 16.22 -6.82
N ASP A 4 -14.82 17.44 -7.29
CA ASP A 4 -14.19 17.95 -8.53
C ASP A 4 -12.70 18.31 -8.37
N SER A 5 -12.20 18.38 -7.12
CA SER A 5 -10.79 18.70 -6.85
C SER A 5 -9.85 17.49 -6.93
N LYS A 6 -10.39 16.25 -6.96
CA LYS A 6 -9.60 15.01 -6.95
C LYS A 6 -9.30 14.51 -8.36
N THR A 7 -8.33 15.11 -8.99
CA THR A 7 -7.94 14.82 -10.38
C THR A 7 -6.78 13.85 -10.49
N GLU A 8 -5.90 13.79 -9.47
CA GLU A 8 -4.66 13.06 -9.51
C GLU A 8 -4.84 11.58 -9.15
N LYS A 9 -4.06 10.69 -9.76
CA LYS A 9 -4.07 9.26 -9.45
C LYS A 9 -3.51 9.01 -8.05
N ALA A 10 -4.10 8.04 -7.33
CA ALA A 10 -3.59 7.63 -6.02
C ALA A 10 -2.15 7.13 -6.09
N THR A 11 -1.32 7.62 -5.17
CA THR A 11 0.06 7.17 -4.99
C THR A 11 0.12 5.73 -4.45
N PRO A 12 1.28 5.04 -4.56
CA PRO A 12 1.47 3.73 -3.93
C PRO A 12 1.30 3.75 -2.40
N LYS A 13 1.60 4.88 -1.74
CA LYS A 13 1.40 5.06 -0.29
C LYS A 13 -0.08 5.13 0.01
N LYS A 14 -0.84 6.01 -0.66
CA LYS A 14 -2.29 6.14 -0.51
C LYS A 14 -3.00 4.80 -0.71
N ARG A 15 -2.64 4.04 -1.75
CA ARG A 15 -3.20 2.70 -2.00
C ARG A 15 -2.90 1.71 -0.87
N ARG A 16 -1.72 1.77 -0.26
CA ARG A 16 -1.36 0.94 0.90
C ARG A 16 -2.15 1.32 2.14
N ASP A 17 -2.35 2.61 2.36
CA ASP A 17 -3.09 3.10 3.52
C ASP A 17 -4.58 2.76 3.41
N GLU A 18 -5.21 2.96 2.23
CA GLU A 18 -6.58 2.50 1.96
C GLU A 18 -6.73 0.98 2.19
N ARG A 19 -5.74 0.19 1.75
CA ARG A 19 -5.73 -1.26 2.03
C ARG A 19 -5.68 -1.58 3.51
N LYS A 20 -4.84 -0.89 4.30
CA LYS A 20 -4.77 -1.10 5.76
C LYS A 20 -6.09 -0.76 6.46
N GLU A 21 -6.87 0.17 5.89
CA GLU A 21 -8.19 0.53 6.38
C GLU A 21 -9.29 -0.46 5.94
N GLY A 22 -8.96 -1.40 5.06
CA GLY A 22 -9.89 -2.39 4.53
C GLY A 22 -10.65 -1.90 3.29
N HIS A 23 -10.33 -0.72 2.77
CA HIS A 23 -10.90 -0.18 1.55
C HIS A 23 -10.19 -0.80 0.33
N VAL A 24 -10.64 -1.98 -0.08
CA VAL A 24 -10.12 -2.70 -1.24
C VAL A 24 -11.19 -2.86 -2.30
N PHE A 25 -10.73 -2.97 -3.54
CA PHE A 25 -11.61 -3.30 -4.64
C PHE A 25 -12.10 -4.75 -4.52
N SER A 26 -13.40 -4.98 -4.66
CA SER A 26 -14.01 -6.30 -4.74
C SER A 26 -15.33 -6.20 -5.50
N SER A 27 -15.51 -7.02 -6.54
CA SER A 27 -16.77 -7.16 -7.27
C SER A 27 -17.54 -8.35 -6.70
N LYS A 28 -18.70 -8.06 -6.11
CA LYS A 28 -19.60 -9.08 -5.56
C LYS A 28 -20.16 -9.98 -6.66
N ASP A 29 -20.48 -9.41 -7.83
CA ASP A 29 -21.07 -10.16 -8.94
C ASP A 29 -20.11 -11.24 -9.47
N VAL A 30 -18.81 -10.91 -9.59
CA VAL A 30 -17.81 -11.89 -10.00
C VAL A 30 -17.70 -13.03 -8.97
N ILE A 31 -17.74 -12.71 -7.67
CA ILE A 31 -17.70 -13.72 -6.60
C ILE A 31 -18.92 -14.65 -6.73
N VAL A 32 -20.12 -14.08 -6.89
CA VAL A 32 -21.37 -14.84 -7.02
C VAL A 32 -21.33 -15.75 -8.25
N VAL A 33 -20.93 -15.21 -9.41
CA VAL A 33 -20.87 -15.97 -10.66
C VAL A 33 -19.87 -17.13 -10.58
N VAL A 34 -18.66 -16.87 -10.06
CA VAL A 34 -17.63 -17.91 -9.88
C VAL A 34 -18.10 -18.99 -8.91
N SER A 35 -18.67 -18.61 -7.78
CA SER A 35 -19.17 -19.58 -6.78
C SER A 35 -20.33 -20.39 -7.33
N LEU A 36 -21.28 -19.75 -8.01
CA LEU A 36 -22.45 -20.40 -8.58
C LEU A 36 -22.02 -21.43 -9.65
N LEU A 37 -21.29 -21.00 -10.67
CA LEU A 37 -20.83 -21.88 -11.75
C LEU A 37 -20.00 -23.02 -11.21
N GLY A 38 -19.05 -22.75 -10.32
CA GLY A 38 -18.20 -23.78 -9.76
C GLY A 38 -18.99 -24.78 -8.89
N THR A 39 -20.03 -24.32 -8.17
CA THR A 39 -20.90 -25.21 -7.39
C THR A 39 -21.75 -26.11 -8.31
N PHE A 40 -22.27 -25.58 -9.43
CA PHE A 40 -23.00 -26.40 -10.39
C PHE A 40 -22.09 -27.43 -11.10
N TYR A 41 -20.87 -27.07 -11.47
CA TYR A 41 -19.90 -28.04 -11.95
C TYR A 41 -19.53 -29.07 -10.87
N GLY A 42 -19.40 -28.66 -9.63
CA GLY A 42 -19.26 -29.58 -8.50
C GLY A 42 -20.44 -30.51 -8.34
N LEU A 43 -21.67 -30.02 -8.51
CA LEU A 43 -22.89 -30.82 -8.52
C LEU A 43 -22.84 -31.89 -9.65
N GLN A 44 -22.44 -31.50 -10.85
CA GLN A 44 -22.32 -32.43 -11.98
C GLN A 44 -21.36 -33.61 -11.66
N ILE A 45 -20.23 -33.29 -11.03
CA ILE A 45 -19.24 -34.31 -10.64
C ILE A 45 -19.76 -35.22 -9.52
N LEU A 46 -20.42 -34.64 -8.52
CA LEU A 46 -20.93 -35.33 -7.34
C LEU A 46 -22.26 -36.04 -7.58
N PHE A 47 -22.95 -35.73 -8.69
CA PHE A 47 -24.28 -36.24 -8.97
C PHE A 47 -24.41 -37.76 -8.89
N PRO A 48 -23.51 -38.58 -9.45
CA PRO A 48 -23.61 -40.04 -9.34
C PRO A 48 -23.60 -40.51 -7.88
N THR A 49 -22.77 -39.88 -7.04
CA THR A 49 -22.70 -40.23 -5.61
C THR A 49 -23.98 -39.81 -4.90
N ILE A 50 -24.46 -38.60 -5.14
CA ILE A 50 -25.69 -38.06 -4.55
C ILE A 50 -26.88 -38.93 -4.95
N TYR A 51 -27.01 -39.25 -6.25
CA TYR A 51 -28.05 -40.12 -6.77
C TYR A 51 -28.03 -41.50 -6.09
N LYS A 52 -26.86 -42.14 -6.05
CA LYS A 52 -26.66 -43.46 -5.43
C LYS A 52 -27.09 -43.44 -3.95
N THR A 53 -26.60 -42.43 -3.19
CA THR A 53 -26.90 -42.31 -1.76
C THR A 53 -28.39 -42.12 -1.50
N ILE A 54 -29.05 -41.24 -2.26
CA ILE A 54 -30.51 -41.03 -2.11
C ILE A 54 -31.28 -42.27 -2.50
N ARG A 55 -30.92 -42.90 -3.61
CA ARG A 55 -31.59 -44.13 -4.10
C ARG A 55 -31.48 -45.30 -3.12
N GLU A 56 -30.29 -45.55 -2.60
CA GLU A 56 -30.05 -46.63 -1.63
C GLU A 56 -30.82 -46.36 -0.33
N ASN A 57 -30.83 -45.16 0.17
CA ASN A 57 -31.58 -44.79 1.35
C ASN A 57 -33.10 -44.91 1.15
N LEU A 58 -33.60 -44.46 -0.01
CA LEU A 58 -35.02 -44.59 -0.36
C LEU A 58 -35.44 -46.07 -0.48
N LEU A 59 -34.66 -46.90 -1.16
CA LEU A 59 -34.92 -48.32 -1.29
C LEU A 59 -34.86 -49.03 0.06
N TYR A 60 -33.95 -48.66 0.93
CA TYR A 60 -33.89 -49.17 2.30
C TYR A 60 -35.21 -48.90 3.06
N TYR A 61 -35.70 -47.68 3.01
CA TYR A 61 -36.98 -47.36 3.67
C TYR A 61 -38.18 -48.06 3.04
N LEU A 62 -38.27 -48.12 1.71
CA LEU A 62 -39.36 -48.78 1.01
C LEU A 62 -39.41 -50.26 1.32
N ASN A 63 -38.27 -50.95 1.32
CA ASN A 63 -38.19 -52.37 1.59
C ASN A 63 -38.49 -52.73 3.04
N ASN A 64 -38.15 -51.85 3.98
CA ASN A 64 -38.40 -52.08 5.42
C ASN A 64 -39.75 -51.52 5.91
N ALA A 65 -40.41 -50.66 5.12
CA ALA A 65 -41.67 -50.05 5.50
C ALA A 65 -42.76 -51.11 5.82
N LEU A 66 -42.81 -52.19 5.07
CA LEU A 66 -43.80 -53.29 5.28
C LEU A 66 -43.50 -54.17 6.50
N ALA A 67 -42.27 -54.12 7.01
CA ALA A 67 -41.86 -54.91 8.18
C ALA A 67 -42.08 -54.14 9.53
N ILE A 68 -42.54 -52.92 9.47
CA ILE A 68 -42.75 -52.06 10.65
C ILE A 68 -44.22 -52.14 11.01
N GLU A 69 -44.55 -52.97 11.99
CA GLU A 69 -45.90 -53.06 12.52
C GLU A 69 -46.25 -51.88 13.48
N GLU A 70 -45.28 -51.44 14.29
CA GLU A 70 -45.42 -50.30 15.17
C GLU A 70 -44.17 -49.41 15.16
N LEU A 71 -44.37 -48.10 15.03
CA LEU A 71 -43.30 -47.10 15.08
C LEU A 71 -42.91 -46.80 16.52
N SER A 72 -41.79 -47.35 16.98
CA SER A 72 -41.21 -46.96 18.27
C SER A 72 -40.43 -45.66 18.15
N MET A 73 -40.31 -44.91 19.27
CA MET A 73 -39.51 -43.66 19.34
C MET A 73 -38.02 -43.92 18.99
N ALA A 74 -37.51 -45.10 19.30
CA ALA A 74 -36.14 -45.47 18.94
C ALA A 74 -35.94 -45.60 17.40
N GLN A 75 -36.92 -46.23 16.73
CA GLN A 75 -36.89 -46.35 15.24
C GLN A 75 -37.07 -44.98 14.58
N LEU A 76 -37.95 -44.11 15.11
CA LEU A 76 -38.12 -42.78 14.55
C LEU A 76 -36.85 -41.93 14.70
N SER A 77 -36.15 -42.03 15.83
CA SER A 77 -34.86 -41.34 16.00
C SER A 77 -33.77 -41.89 15.10
N ALA A 78 -33.71 -43.22 14.87
CA ALA A 78 -32.78 -43.83 13.93
C ALA A 78 -33.01 -43.33 12.49
N PHE A 79 -34.28 -43.32 12.04
CA PHE A 79 -34.62 -42.76 10.71
C PHE A 79 -34.25 -41.31 10.55
N GLY A 80 -34.44 -40.50 11.62
CA GLY A 80 -34.04 -39.11 11.65
C GLY A 80 -32.52 -38.94 11.49
N ILE A 81 -31.74 -39.75 12.18
CA ILE A 81 -30.27 -39.72 12.09
C ILE A 81 -29.80 -40.15 10.70
N ASP A 82 -30.32 -41.25 10.16
CA ASP A 82 -29.97 -41.74 8.83
C ASP A 82 -30.29 -40.71 7.74
N THR A 83 -31.49 -40.11 7.81
CA THR A 83 -31.86 -39.01 6.88
C THR A 83 -30.93 -37.81 6.99
N MET A 84 -30.57 -37.43 8.21
CA MET A 84 -29.58 -36.33 8.42
C MET A 84 -28.20 -36.67 7.86
N GLN A 85 -27.74 -37.90 7.97
CA GLN A 85 -26.49 -38.35 7.37
C GLN A 85 -26.54 -38.28 5.84
N VAL A 86 -27.63 -38.73 5.21
CA VAL A 86 -27.84 -38.63 3.77
C VAL A 86 -27.81 -37.15 3.31
N LEU A 87 -28.55 -36.30 4.01
CA LEU A 87 -28.55 -34.85 3.73
C LEU A 87 -27.16 -34.25 3.87
N ALA A 88 -26.41 -34.61 4.92
CA ALA A 88 -25.06 -34.13 5.12
C ALA A 88 -24.12 -34.54 3.98
N ILE A 89 -24.17 -35.82 3.52
CA ILE A 89 -23.37 -36.32 2.40
C ILE A 89 -23.73 -35.57 1.10
N CYS A 90 -24.98 -35.20 0.88
CA CYS A 90 -25.42 -34.51 -0.33
C CYS A 90 -25.10 -33.01 -0.29
N ILE A 91 -25.26 -32.36 0.85
CA ILE A 91 -25.22 -30.90 0.93
C ILE A 91 -23.83 -30.35 1.32
N LEU A 92 -23.14 -31.01 2.30
CA LEU A 92 -21.88 -30.47 2.82
C LEU A 92 -20.77 -30.32 1.77
N PRO A 93 -20.53 -31.29 0.84
CA PRO A 93 -19.51 -31.13 -0.18
C PRO A 93 -19.80 -29.95 -1.11
N LEU A 94 -21.06 -29.75 -1.51
CA LEU A 94 -21.46 -28.61 -2.36
C LEU A 94 -21.30 -27.28 -1.62
N GLY A 95 -21.71 -27.25 -0.34
CA GLY A 95 -21.50 -26.08 0.52
C GLY A 95 -20.02 -25.74 0.68
N PHE A 96 -19.18 -26.75 0.89
CA PHE A 96 -17.74 -26.57 0.99
C PHE A 96 -17.13 -26.00 -0.31
N ILE A 97 -17.52 -26.56 -1.47
CA ILE A 97 -17.08 -26.06 -2.78
C ILE A 97 -17.48 -24.58 -2.94
N SER A 98 -18.73 -24.24 -2.64
CA SER A 98 -19.25 -22.88 -2.75
C SER A 98 -18.46 -21.89 -1.88
N ILE A 99 -18.24 -22.24 -0.61
CA ILE A 99 -17.48 -21.42 0.34
C ILE A 99 -16.02 -21.28 -0.12
N ALA A 100 -15.38 -22.38 -0.50
CA ALA A 100 -13.99 -22.35 -0.96
C ALA A 100 -13.82 -21.45 -2.18
N LEU A 101 -14.72 -21.57 -3.17
CA LEU A 101 -14.69 -20.70 -4.36
C LEU A 101 -14.95 -19.23 -4.03
N ALA A 102 -15.88 -18.93 -3.12
CA ALA A 102 -16.14 -17.58 -2.68
C ALA A 102 -14.92 -16.97 -1.97
N VAL A 103 -14.25 -17.74 -1.11
CA VAL A 103 -13.03 -17.33 -0.41
C VAL A 103 -11.89 -17.09 -1.40
N VAL A 104 -11.68 -18.02 -2.35
CA VAL A 104 -10.64 -17.88 -3.38
C VAL A 104 -10.93 -16.67 -4.28
N ALA A 105 -12.15 -16.54 -4.79
CA ALA A 105 -12.54 -15.42 -5.66
C ALA A 105 -12.37 -14.06 -4.95
N THR A 106 -12.75 -13.98 -3.68
CA THR A 106 -12.53 -12.78 -2.84
C THR A 106 -11.04 -12.54 -2.61
N GLY A 107 -10.30 -13.58 -2.22
CA GLY A 107 -8.87 -13.52 -1.95
C GLY A 107 -8.05 -13.04 -3.15
N VAL A 108 -8.33 -13.56 -4.33
CA VAL A 108 -7.67 -13.15 -5.58
C VAL A 108 -7.94 -11.66 -5.88
N GLN A 109 -9.19 -11.19 -5.72
CA GLN A 109 -9.54 -9.79 -5.96
C GLN A 109 -8.89 -8.84 -4.95
N THR A 110 -8.89 -9.21 -3.65
CA THR A 110 -8.38 -8.39 -2.55
C THR A 110 -6.89 -8.61 -2.28
N LYS A 111 -6.25 -9.57 -2.97
CA LYS A 111 -4.87 -10.05 -2.71
C LYS A 111 -4.71 -10.52 -1.26
N PHE A 112 -5.65 -11.32 -0.76
CA PHE A 112 -5.65 -11.95 0.56
C PHE A 112 -5.37 -10.97 1.72
N ILE A 113 -6.13 -9.88 1.77
CA ILE A 113 -5.98 -8.92 2.87
C ILE A 113 -6.78 -9.36 4.11
N PHE A 114 -6.09 -9.39 5.25
CA PHE A 114 -6.72 -9.60 6.56
C PHE A 114 -6.55 -8.32 7.40
N THR A 115 -7.65 -7.60 7.62
CA THR A 115 -7.64 -6.35 8.39
C THR A 115 -8.64 -6.42 9.52
N ALA A 116 -8.16 -6.52 10.76
CA ALA A 116 -9.01 -6.48 11.95
C ALA A 116 -9.75 -5.12 12.09
N LYS A 117 -9.19 -4.06 11.49
CA LYS A 117 -9.74 -2.70 11.57
C LYS A 117 -11.09 -2.55 10.86
N SER A 118 -11.34 -3.32 9.79
CA SER A 118 -12.64 -3.33 9.09
C SER A 118 -13.70 -4.15 9.81
N ALA A 119 -13.28 -5.12 10.63
CA ALA A 119 -14.16 -5.93 11.48
C ALA A 119 -14.49 -5.27 12.83
N ALA A 120 -13.82 -4.17 13.17
CA ALA A 120 -14.07 -3.47 14.43
C ALA A 120 -15.50 -2.94 14.49
N PHE A 121 -16.18 -3.31 15.57
CA PHE A 121 -17.56 -2.88 15.83
C PHE A 121 -17.61 -1.37 16.09
N LYS A 122 -18.24 -0.63 15.18
CA LYS A 122 -18.44 0.82 15.32
C LYS A 122 -19.91 1.09 15.57
N LEU A 123 -20.25 1.56 16.77
CA LEU A 123 -21.63 1.95 17.12
C LEU A 123 -22.23 2.98 16.13
N SER A 124 -21.38 3.78 15.48
CA SER A 124 -21.82 4.74 14.46
C SER A 124 -22.46 4.07 13.21
N ASN A 125 -22.19 2.78 12.99
CA ASN A 125 -22.78 2.01 11.89
C ASN A 125 -24.19 1.50 12.19
N LEU A 126 -24.61 1.55 13.46
CA LEU A 126 -25.96 1.17 13.93
C LEU A 126 -26.99 2.31 13.81
N SER A 127 -26.62 3.45 13.24
CA SER A 127 -27.56 4.55 13.06
C SER A 127 -28.62 4.22 12.00
N ILE A 128 -29.84 3.92 12.44
CA ILE A 128 -31.02 3.61 11.61
C ILE A 128 -31.27 4.75 10.60
N ILE A 129 -31.15 6.00 11.03
CA ILE A 129 -31.39 7.19 10.19
C ILE A 129 -30.38 7.25 9.04
N LYS A 130 -29.10 6.94 9.28
CA LYS A 130 -28.08 6.86 8.22
C LYS A 130 -28.37 5.70 7.26
N GLY A 131 -28.85 4.56 7.80
CA GLY A 131 -29.25 3.41 7.00
C GLY A 131 -30.34 3.75 6.00
N ILE A 132 -31.46 4.37 6.49
CA ILE A 132 -32.59 4.80 5.64
C ILE A 132 -32.16 5.82 4.59
N LYS A 133 -31.37 6.83 4.95
CA LYS A 133 -30.85 7.83 4.02
C LYS A 133 -29.96 7.21 2.93
N ASN A 134 -29.19 6.20 3.28
CA ASN A 134 -28.35 5.48 2.31
C ASN A 134 -29.19 4.63 1.34
N LEU A 135 -30.28 4.01 1.81
CA LEU A 135 -31.19 3.23 0.94
C LEU A 135 -31.75 4.08 -0.21
N PHE A 136 -32.07 5.35 0.03
CA PHE A 136 -32.60 6.29 -0.95
C PHE A 136 -31.48 7.10 -1.67
N SER A 137 -30.23 6.69 -1.59
CA SER A 137 -29.16 7.33 -2.34
C SER A 137 -29.25 6.99 -3.84
N LEU A 138 -28.93 7.94 -4.71
CA LEU A 138 -28.87 7.71 -6.17
C LEU A 138 -28.03 6.50 -6.55
N ARG A 139 -26.96 6.27 -5.80
CA ARG A 139 -26.09 5.10 -5.99
C ARG A 139 -26.83 3.79 -5.73
N ASN A 140 -27.54 3.69 -4.60
CA ASN A 140 -28.30 2.48 -4.28
C ASN A 140 -29.48 2.27 -5.22
N LEU A 141 -30.10 3.36 -5.71
CA LEU A 141 -31.13 3.28 -6.71
C LEU A 141 -30.61 2.68 -8.04
N ILE A 142 -29.44 3.09 -8.48
CA ILE A 142 -28.77 2.52 -9.67
C ILE A 142 -28.42 1.04 -9.43
N GLU A 143 -27.92 0.67 -8.25
CA GLU A 143 -27.65 -0.73 -7.92
C GLU A 143 -28.92 -1.58 -7.88
N LEU A 144 -30.01 -1.03 -7.36
CA LEU A 144 -31.35 -1.68 -7.38
C LEU A 144 -31.86 -1.90 -8.80
N LEU A 145 -31.79 -0.87 -9.68
CA LEU A 145 -32.19 -1.00 -11.07
C LEU A 145 -31.38 -2.07 -11.82
N LYS A 146 -30.06 -2.10 -11.60
CA LYS A 146 -29.19 -3.17 -12.13
C LYS A 146 -29.61 -4.54 -11.61
N GLY A 147 -29.95 -4.67 -10.32
CA GLY A 147 -30.45 -5.90 -9.73
C GLY A 147 -31.75 -6.37 -10.38
N ILE A 148 -32.72 -5.48 -10.52
CA ILE A 148 -34.00 -5.78 -11.20
C ILE A 148 -33.75 -6.24 -12.65
N LEU A 149 -32.91 -5.53 -13.39
CA LEU A 149 -32.56 -5.91 -14.76
C LEU A 149 -31.97 -7.32 -14.83
N LYS A 150 -31.03 -7.65 -13.94
CA LYS A 150 -30.41 -8.99 -13.85
C LYS A 150 -31.45 -10.07 -13.57
N ILE A 151 -32.34 -9.84 -12.60
CA ILE A 151 -33.41 -10.78 -12.26
C ILE A 151 -34.36 -10.95 -13.46
N THR A 152 -34.75 -9.87 -14.10
CA THR A 152 -35.63 -9.95 -15.30
C THR A 152 -34.98 -10.77 -16.41
N ILE A 153 -33.71 -10.54 -16.72
CA ILE A 153 -32.99 -11.33 -17.74
C ILE A 153 -32.97 -12.80 -17.32
N LEU A 154 -32.64 -13.11 -16.04
CA LEU A 154 -32.64 -14.48 -15.53
C LEU A 154 -33.99 -15.16 -15.69
N CYS A 155 -35.08 -14.50 -15.29
CA CYS A 155 -36.43 -15.03 -15.39
C CYS A 155 -36.82 -15.29 -16.84
N VAL A 156 -36.50 -14.40 -17.77
CA VAL A 156 -36.80 -14.57 -19.20
C VAL A 156 -36.03 -15.77 -19.78
N VAL A 157 -34.73 -15.87 -19.46
CA VAL A 157 -33.88 -16.97 -19.92
C VAL A 157 -34.36 -18.32 -19.36
N LEU A 158 -34.69 -18.35 -18.07
CA LEU A 158 -35.21 -19.55 -17.40
C LEU A 158 -36.55 -19.98 -18.01
N TYR A 159 -37.45 -19.02 -18.21
CA TYR A 159 -38.73 -19.29 -18.85
C TYR A 159 -38.58 -19.88 -20.25
N GLN A 160 -37.74 -19.29 -21.11
CA GLN A 160 -37.46 -19.80 -22.44
C GLN A 160 -36.84 -21.21 -22.44
N ALA A 161 -35.91 -21.46 -21.52
CA ALA A 161 -35.30 -22.80 -21.38
C ALA A 161 -36.31 -23.87 -20.95
N LEU A 162 -37.18 -23.55 -19.97
CA LEU A 162 -38.22 -24.45 -19.51
C LEU A 162 -39.30 -24.67 -20.58
N GLU A 163 -39.71 -23.61 -21.28
CA GLU A 163 -40.68 -23.71 -22.36
C GLU A 163 -40.20 -24.61 -23.53
N ALA A 164 -38.92 -24.45 -23.93
CA ALA A 164 -38.29 -25.25 -24.96
C ALA A 164 -38.26 -26.75 -24.63
N ASP A 165 -38.06 -27.11 -23.34
CA ASP A 165 -37.98 -28.49 -22.90
C ASP A 165 -39.26 -29.06 -22.26
N MET A 166 -40.35 -28.29 -22.23
CA MET A 166 -41.59 -28.67 -21.57
C MET A 166 -42.09 -30.04 -22.01
N ARG A 167 -42.02 -30.33 -23.31
CA ARG A 167 -42.47 -31.61 -23.85
C ARG A 167 -41.62 -32.78 -23.31
N ASN A 168 -40.34 -32.60 -23.19
CA ASN A 168 -39.42 -33.60 -22.68
C ASN A 168 -39.59 -33.79 -21.18
N ILE A 169 -39.82 -32.70 -20.46
CA ILE A 169 -40.10 -32.72 -19.01
C ILE A 169 -41.38 -33.53 -18.76
N MET A 170 -42.43 -33.37 -19.53
CA MET A 170 -43.64 -34.18 -19.40
C MET A 170 -43.42 -35.66 -19.67
N ARG A 171 -42.56 -36.02 -20.64
CA ARG A 171 -42.18 -37.41 -20.94
C ARG A 171 -41.32 -38.07 -19.85
N MET A 172 -40.72 -37.30 -18.95
CA MET A 172 -39.93 -37.87 -17.84
C MET A 172 -40.77 -38.73 -16.90
N MET A 173 -42.08 -38.54 -16.85
CA MET A 173 -43.00 -39.38 -16.06
C MET A 173 -43.07 -40.83 -16.57
N ASP A 174 -42.79 -41.03 -17.86
CA ASP A 174 -42.84 -42.33 -18.54
C ASP A 174 -41.45 -42.98 -18.65
N MET A 175 -40.40 -42.30 -18.17
CA MET A 175 -39.01 -42.77 -18.24
C MET A 175 -38.60 -43.51 -16.96
N ASP A 176 -37.60 -44.40 -17.09
CA ASP A 176 -36.93 -44.97 -15.93
C ASP A 176 -36.34 -43.90 -15.05
N ILE A 177 -36.41 -44.07 -13.73
CA ILE A 177 -35.97 -43.10 -12.74
C ILE A 177 -34.50 -42.69 -12.91
N GLN A 178 -33.64 -43.61 -13.36
CA GLN A 178 -32.25 -43.33 -13.60
C GLN A 178 -32.08 -42.39 -14.83
N VAL A 179 -32.80 -42.66 -15.90
CA VAL A 179 -32.78 -41.87 -17.14
C VAL A 179 -33.34 -40.47 -16.86
N SER A 180 -34.47 -40.39 -16.16
CA SER A 180 -35.10 -39.13 -15.70
C SER A 180 -34.15 -38.26 -14.85
N SER A 181 -33.39 -38.91 -13.94
CA SER A 181 -32.43 -38.22 -13.08
C SER A 181 -31.28 -37.61 -13.88
N VAL A 182 -30.71 -38.36 -14.82
CA VAL A 182 -29.63 -37.89 -15.70
C VAL A 182 -30.15 -36.75 -16.60
N TYR A 183 -31.35 -36.88 -17.14
CA TYR A 183 -31.97 -35.86 -17.96
C TYR A 183 -32.20 -34.55 -17.15
N THR A 184 -32.66 -34.65 -15.89
CA THR A 184 -32.82 -33.52 -14.99
C THR A 184 -31.48 -32.81 -14.78
N LEU A 185 -30.40 -33.55 -14.56
CA LEU A 185 -29.07 -32.97 -14.43
C LEU A 185 -28.66 -32.23 -15.71
N GLN A 186 -28.88 -32.84 -16.89
CA GLN A 186 -28.59 -32.21 -18.18
C GLN A 186 -29.36 -30.90 -18.36
N LEU A 187 -30.67 -30.88 -18.07
CA LEU A 187 -31.49 -29.67 -18.11
C LEU A 187 -30.94 -28.56 -17.21
N VAL A 188 -30.58 -28.91 -15.97
CA VAL A 188 -29.95 -27.95 -15.04
C VAL A 188 -28.64 -27.42 -15.61
N MET A 189 -27.78 -28.27 -16.16
CA MET A 189 -26.52 -27.86 -16.74
C MET A 189 -26.71 -26.99 -18.00
N ASP A 190 -27.74 -27.20 -18.80
CA ASP A 190 -28.03 -26.35 -19.97
C ASP A 190 -28.51 -24.95 -19.51
N ILE A 191 -29.35 -24.88 -18.49
CA ILE A 191 -29.70 -23.61 -17.84
C ILE A 191 -28.44 -22.89 -17.32
N VAL A 192 -27.52 -23.62 -16.68
CA VAL A 192 -26.26 -23.06 -16.19
C VAL A 192 -25.39 -22.54 -17.34
N LYS A 193 -25.32 -23.24 -18.48
CA LYS A 193 -24.58 -22.75 -19.68
C LYS A 193 -25.16 -21.44 -20.21
N ILE A 194 -26.49 -21.33 -20.26
CA ILE A 194 -27.15 -20.08 -20.61
C ILE A 194 -26.81 -19.01 -19.59
N GLY A 195 -26.70 -19.36 -18.32
CA GLY A 195 -26.23 -18.48 -17.24
C GLY A 195 -24.81 -17.91 -17.45
N LEU A 196 -23.99 -18.46 -18.36
CA LEU A 196 -22.70 -17.86 -18.74
C LEU A 196 -22.82 -16.44 -19.32
N ILE A 197 -24.00 -16.09 -19.85
CA ILE A 197 -24.30 -14.70 -20.25
C ILE A 197 -24.09 -13.73 -19.06
N PHE A 198 -24.37 -14.20 -17.84
CA PHE A 198 -24.14 -13.41 -16.63
C PHE A 198 -22.65 -13.16 -16.36
N CYS A 199 -21.76 -14.00 -16.88
CA CYS A 199 -20.30 -13.72 -16.82
C CYS A 199 -19.95 -12.44 -17.57
N ALA A 200 -20.59 -12.19 -18.75
CA ALA A 200 -20.37 -10.96 -19.48
C ALA A 200 -20.90 -9.75 -18.69
N ILE A 201 -22.11 -9.86 -18.12
CA ILE A 201 -22.71 -8.79 -17.30
C ILE A 201 -21.84 -8.52 -16.07
N ALA A 202 -21.37 -9.56 -15.38
CA ALA A 202 -20.47 -9.45 -14.23
C ALA A 202 -19.12 -8.83 -14.63
N GLY A 203 -18.61 -9.13 -15.82
CA GLY A 203 -17.41 -8.53 -16.39
C GLY A 203 -17.58 -7.00 -16.59
N PHE A 204 -18.67 -6.55 -17.19
CA PHE A 204 -18.96 -5.13 -17.34
C PHE A 204 -19.08 -4.43 -15.98
N ASP A 205 -19.78 -5.06 -15.03
CA ASP A 205 -19.94 -4.51 -13.68
C ASP A 205 -18.59 -4.45 -12.93
N TYR A 206 -17.72 -5.45 -13.13
CA TYR A 206 -16.35 -5.45 -12.60
C TYR A 206 -15.55 -4.23 -13.07
N PHE A 207 -15.58 -3.93 -14.37
CA PHE A 207 -14.86 -2.78 -14.91
C PHE A 207 -15.42 -1.46 -14.38
N TYR A 208 -16.76 -1.35 -14.31
CA TYR A 208 -17.41 -0.17 -13.74
C TYR A 208 -17.06 0.03 -12.27
N GLN A 209 -17.15 -1.01 -11.43
CA GLN A 209 -16.81 -0.94 -10.02
C GLN A 209 -15.32 -0.63 -9.80
N ARG A 210 -14.45 -1.16 -10.67
CA ARG A 210 -13.02 -0.85 -10.62
C ARG A 210 -12.75 0.63 -10.95
N TRP A 211 -13.41 1.15 -11.95
CA TRP A 211 -13.32 2.55 -12.29
C TRP A 211 -13.84 3.47 -11.17
N ASP A 212 -14.98 3.13 -10.56
CA ASP A 212 -15.55 3.85 -9.42
C ASP A 212 -14.62 3.81 -8.19
N TYR A 213 -14.02 2.65 -7.92
CA TYR A 213 -13.02 2.52 -6.86
C TYR A 213 -11.79 3.41 -7.12
N GLU A 214 -11.22 3.35 -8.33
CA GLU A 214 -10.08 4.20 -8.70
C GLU A 214 -10.45 5.69 -8.61
N LYS A 215 -11.65 6.08 -9.00
CA LYS A 215 -12.16 7.45 -8.86
C LYS A 215 -12.22 7.88 -7.40
N LYS A 216 -12.68 7.02 -6.50
CA LYS A 216 -12.82 7.32 -5.07
C LYS A 216 -11.50 7.53 -4.37
N ILE A 217 -10.46 6.81 -4.74
CA ILE A 217 -9.12 6.93 -4.13
C ILE A 217 -8.27 8.02 -4.75
N ARG A 218 -8.76 8.74 -5.79
CA ARG A 218 -8.03 9.87 -6.37
C ARG A 218 -7.70 10.92 -5.33
N MET A 219 -6.63 11.65 -5.58
CA MET A 219 -6.11 12.69 -4.70
C MET A 219 -6.28 14.06 -5.33
N SER A 220 -6.41 15.09 -4.48
CA SER A 220 -6.26 16.45 -4.94
C SER A 220 -4.78 16.77 -5.16
N LYS A 221 -4.49 17.81 -5.95
CA LYS A 221 -3.11 18.31 -6.13
C LYS A 221 -2.46 18.71 -4.81
N GLN A 222 -3.27 19.19 -3.86
CA GLN A 222 -2.79 19.58 -2.55
C GLN A 222 -2.44 18.35 -1.69
N GLU A 223 -3.32 17.34 -1.64
CA GLU A 223 -3.03 16.07 -0.95
C GLU A 223 -1.77 15.41 -1.49
N LEU A 224 -1.60 15.40 -2.82
CA LEU A 224 -0.41 14.85 -3.46
C LEU A 224 0.86 15.59 -3.04
N LYS A 225 0.82 16.93 -3.03
CA LYS A 225 1.95 17.77 -2.59
C LYS A 225 2.29 17.57 -1.12
N GLU A 226 1.29 17.41 -0.27
CA GLU A 226 1.49 17.14 1.16
C GLU A 226 2.08 15.74 1.39
N GLU A 227 1.63 14.74 0.65
CA GLU A 227 2.19 13.39 0.74
C GLU A 227 3.66 13.35 0.30
N PHE A 228 4.02 14.05 -0.78
CA PHE A 228 5.43 14.18 -1.19
C PHE A 228 6.28 14.86 -0.12
N LYS A 229 5.78 15.94 0.50
CA LYS A 229 6.48 16.60 1.62
C LYS A 229 6.71 15.68 2.82
N GLN A 230 5.74 14.78 3.09
CA GLN A 230 5.87 13.79 4.18
C GLN A 230 6.83 12.66 3.85
N THR A 231 6.92 12.25 2.58
CA THR A 231 7.69 11.08 2.16
C THR A 231 9.15 11.43 1.85
N GLU A 232 9.38 12.55 1.15
CA GLU A 232 10.71 12.99 0.69
C GLU A 232 11.31 14.10 1.56
N GLY A 233 10.51 14.64 2.49
CA GLY A 233 10.85 15.79 3.31
C GLY A 233 10.53 17.12 2.61
N ASN A 234 10.31 18.15 3.42
CA ASN A 234 10.04 19.49 2.90
C ASN A 234 11.35 20.13 2.37
N PRO A 235 11.46 20.45 1.07
CA PRO A 235 12.67 21.02 0.49
C PRO A 235 13.05 22.36 1.13
N GLU A 236 12.08 23.14 1.62
CA GLU A 236 12.33 24.39 2.34
C GLU A 236 13.04 24.13 3.68
N ILE A 237 12.60 23.10 4.42
CA ILE A 237 13.23 22.71 5.70
C ILE A 237 14.65 22.21 5.45
N LYS A 238 14.85 21.38 4.43
CA LYS A 238 16.18 20.88 4.03
C LYS A 238 17.12 22.02 3.63
N GLY A 239 16.58 23.02 2.91
CA GLY A 239 17.30 24.25 2.59
C GLY A 239 17.69 25.07 3.85
N LYS A 240 16.74 25.26 4.76
CA LYS A 240 17.00 25.98 6.04
C LYS A 240 18.06 25.25 6.89
N ILE A 241 17.97 23.92 7.00
CA ILE A 241 18.97 23.12 7.75
C ILE A 241 20.36 23.32 7.12
N ARG A 242 20.49 23.20 5.80
CA ARG A 242 21.77 23.39 5.10
C ARG A 242 22.34 24.80 5.31
N ASN A 243 21.51 25.82 5.24
CA ASN A 243 21.93 27.20 5.48
C ASN A 243 22.36 27.43 6.93
N LEU A 244 21.63 26.85 7.89
CA LEU A 244 21.99 26.91 9.31
C LEU A 244 23.31 26.19 9.59
N GLN A 245 23.55 25.04 9.00
CA GLN A 245 24.82 24.30 9.11
C GLN A 245 26.00 25.12 8.57
N ARG A 246 25.82 25.73 7.38
CA ARG A 246 26.83 26.60 6.78
C ARG A 246 27.13 27.82 7.66
N SER A 247 26.10 28.46 8.21
CA SER A 247 26.25 29.58 9.12
C SER A 247 26.97 29.18 10.40
N ARG A 248 26.62 28.04 11.01
CA ARG A 248 27.31 27.55 12.22
C ARG A 248 28.77 27.16 11.95
N ALA A 249 29.07 26.56 10.81
CA ALA A 249 30.44 26.23 10.40
C ALA A 249 31.27 27.55 10.24
N ARG A 250 30.69 28.56 9.57
CA ARG A 250 31.34 29.89 9.42
C ARG A 250 31.59 30.55 10.78
N ASN A 251 30.60 30.52 11.68
CA ASN A 251 30.76 31.13 13.00
C ASN A 251 31.85 30.42 13.82
N ARG A 252 31.94 29.09 13.80
CA ARG A 252 33.02 28.33 14.45
C ARG A 252 34.39 28.70 13.87
N MET A 253 34.50 28.82 12.54
CA MET A 253 35.72 29.23 11.87
C MET A 253 36.13 30.65 12.31
N MET A 254 35.20 31.60 12.42
CA MET A 254 35.48 32.92 12.91
C MET A 254 35.91 32.98 14.38
N GLN A 255 35.37 32.10 15.22
CA GLN A 255 35.77 31.94 16.62
C GLN A 255 37.18 31.39 16.80
N ALA A 256 37.72 30.70 15.81
CA ALA A 256 39.08 30.18 15.84
C ALA A 256 40.12 31.25 15.40
N VAL A 257 39.70 32.34 14.80
CA VAL A 257 40.63 33.43 14.34
C VAL A 257 41.45 34.06 15.48
N PRO A 258 40.88 34.38 16.66
CA PRO A 258 41.65 34.91 17.80
C PRO A 258 42.75 33.94 18.30
N ASP A 259 42.60 32.64 18.10
CA ASP A 259 43.52 31.62 18.52
C ASP A 259 44.66 31.37 17.51
N ALA A 260 44.66 32.07 16.36
CA ALA A 260 45.68 31.93 15.35
C ALA A 260 46.98 32.68 15.77
N ASP A 261 48.11 32.17 15.36
CA ASP A 261 49.39 32.82 15.59
C ASP A 261 49.71 33.90 14.56
N VAL A 262 49.21 33.74 13.32
CA VAL A 262 49.42 34.72 12.24
C VAL A 262 48.29 34.67 11.22
N ILE A 263 47.93 35.80 10.68
CA ILE A 263 47.09 35.92 9.50
C ILE A 263 47.96 36.32 8.30
N ILE A 264 47.82 35.56 7.23
CA ILE A 264 48.45 35.94 5.95
C ILE A 264 47.34 36.39 5.00
N ARG A 265 47.46 37.60 4.49
CA ARG A 265 46.43 38.21 3.64
C ARG A 265 46.95 38.60 2.24
N ASN A 266 46.04 38.50 1.28
CA ASN A 266 46.05 39.29 0.04
C ASN A 266 45.01 40.39 0.22
N PRO A 267 45.37 41.69 0.24
CA PRO A 267 44.59 42.79 0.83
C PRO A 267 43.09 42.79 0.53
N THR A 268 42.68 42.45 -0.68
CA THR A 268 41.28 42.54 -1.08
C THR A 268 40.61 41.20 -1.35
N HIS A 269 41.36 40.08 -1.43
CA HIS A 269 40.81 38.85 -1.96
C HIS A 269 40.86 37.67 -0.99
N PHE A 270 41.97 37.45 -0.27
CA PHE A 270 42.13 36.24 0.53
C PHE A 270 42.75 36.56 1.90
N ALA A 271 42.29 35.81 2.90
CA ALA A 271 42.94 35.79 4.21
C ALA A 271 42.94 34.33 4.71
N VAL A 272 44.07 33.91 5.26
CA VAL A 272 44.28 32.58 5.87
C VAL A 272 44.86 32.78 7.25
N ALA A 273 44.26 32.12 8.26
CA ALA A 273 44.69 32.10 9.64
C ALA A 273 45.42 30.82 9.94
N LEU A 274 46.67 30.92 10.39
CA LEU A 274 47.50 29.77 10.72
C LEU A 274 47.75 29.69 12.19
N LYS A 275 47.71 28.49 12.74
CA LYS A 275 48.08 28.16 14.09
C LYS A 275 49.15 27.09 14.10
N TYR A 276 50.21 27.23 14.90
CA TYR A 276 51.28 26.25 15.03
C TYR A 276 51.56 25.94 16.49
N ASP A 277 51.42 24.66 16.82
CA ASP A 277 51.77 24.11 18.13
C ASP A 277 52.86 23.08 17.93
N ILE A 278 54.11 23.40 18.36
CA ILE A 278 55.29 22.57 18.21
C ILE A 278 55.13 21.19 18.84
N HIS A 279 54.33 21.08 19.90
CA HIS A 279 54.17 19.84 20.63
C HIS A 279 53.06 18.91 20.08
N LYS A 280 52.21 19.45 19.19
CA LYS A 280 51.05 18.72 18.71
C LYS A 280 51.03 18.47 17.19
N ASN A 281 51.65 19.36 16.41
CA ASN A 281 51.50 19.35 14.95
C ASN A 281 52.87 19.37 14.26
N ASN A 282 52.99 18.59 13.18
CA ASN A 282 54.22 18.54 12.39
C ASN A 282 54.35 19.81 11.49
N ALA A 283 53.24 20.45 11.20
CA ALA A 283 53.19 21.67 10.38
C ALA A 283 52.04 22.62 10.88
N PRO A 284 52.12 23.92 10.53
CA PRO A 284 51.05 24.86 10.81
C PRO A 284 49.71 24.43 10.23
N ILE A 285 48.63 24.55 11.02
CA ILE A 285 47.28 24.22 10.66
C ILE A 285 46.52 25.48 10.22
N LEU A 286 45.70 25.31 9.18
CA LEU A 286 44.81 26.38 8.69
C LEU A 286 43.49 26.40 9.50
N VAL A 287 43.39 27.29 10.48
CA VAL A 287 42.22 27.39 11.39
C VAL A 287 41.09 28.25 10.83
N ALA A 288 41.38 29.18 9.93
CA ALA A 288 40.35 29.91 9.21
C ALA A 288 40.85 30.35 7.82
N LYS A 289 39.95 30.37 6.86
CA LYS A 289 40.22 30.93 5.52
C LYS A 289 39.00 31.63 4.96
N GLY A 290 39.22 32.69 4.23
CA GLY A 290 38.17 33.48 3.64
C GLY A 290 38.56 34.17 2.35
N GLN A 291 37.54 34.43 1.52
CA GLN A 291 37.67 35.23 0.31
C GLN A 291 36.78 36.46 0.43
N ASP A 292 37.21 37.58 -0.16
CA ASP A 292 36.50 38.86 -0.27
C ASP A 292 35.96 39.34 1.11
N LEU A 293 34.64 39.45 1.28
CA LEU A 293 34.04 39.94 2.54
C LEU A 293 34.40 39.04 3.75
N ILE A 294 34.59 37.75 3.54
CA ILE A 294 35.01 36.84 4.60
C ILE A 294 36.46 37.07 4.99
N ALA A 295 37.33 37.34 4.02
CA ALA A 295 38.73 37.71 4.27
C ALA A 295 38.85 38.99 5.08
N LEU A 296 38.10 40.03 4.71
CA LEU A 296 38.07 41.27 5.48
C LEU A 296 37.59 41.05 6.92
N LYS A 297 36.59 40.19 7.11
CA LYS A 297 36.08 39.87 8.44
C LYS A 297 37.10 39.13 9.30
N ILE A 298 37.87 38.21 8.71
CA ILE A 298 38.95 37.48 9.40
C ILE A 298 40.03 38.49 9.85
N VAL A 299 40.44 39.41 8.96
CA VAL A 299 41.43 40.44 9.28
C VAL A 299 40.92 41.36 10.40
N GLU A 300 39.68 41.85 10.32
CA GLU A 300 39.05 42.67 11.37
C GLU A 300 39.06 42.00 12.76
N ILE A 301 38.68 40.68 12.79
CA ILE A 301 38.68 39.92 14.03
C ILE A 301 40.11 39.76 14.55
N ALA A 302 41.07 39.44 13.69
CA ALA A 302 42.47 39.28 14.04
C ALA A 302 43.07 40.55 14.63
N GLU A 303 42.87 41.68 13.99
CA GLU A 303 43.34 42.99 14.44
C GLU A 303 42.75 43.38 15.82
N LYS A 304 41.44 43.15 16.03
CA LYS A 304 40.77 43.37 17.32
C LYS A 304 41.33 42.49 18.45
N ASN A 305 41.83 41.31 18.15
CA ASN A 305 42.37 40.37 19.14
C ASN A 305 43.90 40.37 19.20
N GLY A 306 44.58 41.34 18.54
CA GLY A 306 46.04 41.46 18.57
C GLY A 306 46.81 40.39 17.81
N VAL A 307 46.14 39.65 16.93
CA VAL A 307 46.81 38.66 16.07
C VAL A 307 47.56 39.40 14.94
N THR A 308 48.82 39.03 14.75
CA THR A 308 49.67 39.65 13.72
C THR A 308 49.16 39.35 12.33
N VAL A 309 48.96 40.41 11.51
CA VAL A 309 48.53 40.33 10.12
C VAL A 309 49.70 40.67 9.21
N ILE A 310 50.02 39.78 8.27
CA ILE A 310 51.12 39.95 7.31
C ILE A 310 50.58 39.93 5.89
N GLU A 311 51.04 40.83 5.05
CA GLU A 311 50.66 40.84 3.65
C GLU A 311 51.68 40.01 2.85
N ASN A 312 51.13 38.89 2.26
CA ASN A 312 51.86 38.09 1.29
C ASN A 312 50.86 37.51 0.30
N ARG A 313 50.72 38.17 -0.85
CA ARG A 313 49.71 37.85 -1.85
C ARG A 313 49.83 36.43 -2.45
N PRO A 314 51.01 35.96 -2.92
CA PRO A 314 51.15 34.62 -3.47
C PRO A 314 50.91 33.55 -2.43
N LEU A 315 51.42 33.72 -1.21
CA LEU A 315 51.29 32.75 -0.13
C LEU A 315 49.84 32.61 0.35
N ALA A 316 49.14 33.75 0.56
CA ALA A 316 47.72 33.72 0.93
C ALA A 316 46.85 33.00 -0.09
N ARG A 317 47.10 33.23 -1.38
CA ARG A 317 46.36 32.61 -2.48
C ARG A 317 46.67 31.13 -2.57
N GLY A 318 47.96 30.75 -2.46
CA GLY A 318 48.40 29.34 -2.53
C GLY A 318 47.78 28.51 -1.39
N ILE A 319 47.96 28.92 -0.15
CA ILE A 319 47.40 28.19 1.01
C ILE A 319 45.86 28.13 0.95
N TYR A 320 45.21 29.22 0.57
CA TYR A 320 43.73 29.20 0.43
C TYR A 320 43.25 28.14 -0.56
N ALA A 321 43.94 27.99 -1.68
CA ALA A 321 43.54 27.06 -2.74
C ALA A 321 43.85 25.59 -2.42
N THR A 322 45.00 25.32 -1.80
CA THR A 322 45.52 23.96 -1.60
C THR A 322 45.17 23.33 -0.25
N THR A 323 44.95 24.14 0.80
CA THR A 323 44.79 23.64 2.14
C THR A 323 43.32 23.60 2.57
N PRO A 324 42.78 22.47 3.02
CA PRO A 324 41.48 22.40 3.62
C PRO A 324 41.46 23.07 5.00
N LEU A 325 40.27 23.47 5.48
CA LEU A 325 40.12 23.97 6.85
C LEU A 325 40.50 22.86 7.83
N ASP A 326 41.15 23.19 8.94
CA ASP A 326 41.70 22.32 9.95
C ASP A 326 42.78 21.33 9.43
N GLY A 327 43.31 21.59 8.23
CA GLY A 327 44.38 20.80 7.61
C GLY A 327 45.74 21.46 7.77
N GLU A 328 46.81 20.64 7.70
CA GLU A 328 48.19 21.12 7.65
C GLU A 328 48.50 21.75 6.32
N ILE A 329 49.29 22.79 6.31
CA ILE A 329 49.73 23.42 5.04
C ILE A 329 50.63 22.46 4.23
N PRO A 330 50.65 22.52 2.91
CA PRO A 330 51.58 21.74 2.07
C PRO A 330 53.03 22.06 2.32
N ALA A 331 53.91 21.06 2.14
CA ALA A 331 55.37 21.18 2.40
C ALA A 331 56.03 22.30 1.60
N GLU A 332 55.48 22.64 0.43
CA GLU A 332 55.97 23.72 -0.44
C GLU A 332 55.98 25.11 0.24
N TYR A 333 55.10 25.32 1.26
CA TYR A 333 54.96 26.57 1.99
C TYR A 333 55.71 26.59 3.32
N TYR A 334 56.31 25.48 3.77
CA TYR A 334 56.94 25.38 5.10
C TYR A 334 58.02 26.44 5.30
N GLY A 335 58.95 26.62 4.40
CA GLY A 335 60.06 27.57 4.52
C GLY A 335 59.60 28.99 4.75
N VAL A 336 58.72 29.48 3.91
CA VAL A 336 58.18 30.83 3.96
C VAL A 336 57.33 31.07 5.20
N VAL A 337 56.47 30.09 5.56
CA VAL A 337 55.61 30.19 6.73
C VAL A 337 56.46 30.13 8.06
N ALA A 338 57.52 29.31 8.09
CA ALA A 338 58.39 29.21 9.22
C ALA A 338 59.11 30.53 9.49
N GLU A 339 59.67 31.21 8.45
CA GLU A 339 60.26 32.54 8.58
C GLU A 339 59.29 33.56 9.18
N ILE A 340 58.02 33.56 8.68
CA ILE A 340 56.98 34.43 9.18
C ILE A 340 56.67 34.14 10.64
N LEU A 341 56.51 32.88 11.04
CA LEU A 341 56.20 32.49 12.39
C LEU A 341 57.33 32.86 13.35
N VAL A 342 58.62 32.67 12.98
CA VAL A 342 59.77 33.09 13.80
C VAL A 342 59.74 34.61 14.05
N GLN A 343 59.46 35.41 13.02
CA GLN A 343 59.36 36.88 13.18
C GLN A 343 58.21 37.26 14.12
N VAL A 344 57.05 36.59 13.99
CA VAL A 344 55.88 36.84 14.85
C VAL A 344 56.13 36.46 16.29
N PHE A 345 56.74 35.28 16.56
CA PHE A 345 57.05 34.80 17.90
C PHE A 345 58.09 35.67 18.59
N ARG A 346 59.16 36.11 17.84
CA ARG A 346 60.12 37.11 18.38
C ARG A 346 59.44 38.42 18.77
N LYS A 347 58.49 38.90 17.95
CA LYS A 347 57.77 40.16 18.21
C LYS A 347 56.83 40.03 19.40
N ASN A 348 56.19 38.90 19.60
CA ASN A 348 55.20 38.66 20.64
C ASN A 348 55.84 38.11 21.94
N LYS A 349 57.16 38.03 22.06
CA LYS A 349 57.89 37.41 23.18
C LYS A 349 57.41 36.03 23.59
N LYS A 350 56.85 35.30 22.65
CA LYS A 350 56.45 33.91 22.83
C LYS A 350 57.75 33.04 22.72
N SER A 351 58.21 32.40 23.83
CA SER A 351 59.35 31.51 23.78
C SER A 351 59.02 30.30 22.86
N LEU A 352 60.02 29.85 22.10
CA LEU A 352 59.95 28.67 21.27
C LEU A 352 60.34 27.43 22.05
N GLU A 353 60.27 27.43 23.41
CA GLU A 353 60.48 26.31 24.30
C GLU A 353 59.31 25.36 24.43
#